data_610d1fa5315a5f88f82bce09c55a2c37
#
_entry.id   610d1fa5315a5f88f82bce09c55a2c37
#
_cell.length_a   1.000
_cell.length_b   1.000
_cell.length_c   1.000
_cell.angle_alpha   90.00
_cell.angle_beta   90.00
_cell.angle_gamma   90.00
#
_symmetry.space_group_name_H-M   'P 1'
#
loop_
_entity.id
_entity.type
_entity.pdbx_description
1 polymer ?
#
loop_
_entity_poly.entity_id
_entity_poly.type
_entity_poly.pdbx_seq_one_letter_code
_entity_poly.pdbx_strand_id
1 'polypeptide(L)'
;MSKMNTSTGSTSEQILYRFGCTGTGTEFFELVFTSNRVIIAKTGGQPFLTLSQMLQAASESKKKEAELQRLSPAEILVNNPENLSIAYSDIISIEMKRPRFVGGGRMKIKSIGAKKQYEFRLPEKRKFQNHVDFLLTVLKEKIIYR
;
A
#
# COMPACT_ATOMS: atom_id res chain seq x y z
N MET A 1 27.06 -7.64 -18.04
CA MET A 1 27.06 -7.47 -17.60
C MET A 1 27.00 -7.30 -17.15
N SER A 2 26.83 -7.51 -17.33
CA SER A 2 26.70 -7.39 -16.78
C SER A 2 26.39 -7.23 -16.29
N LYS A 3 26.14 -7.37 -16.31
CA LYS A 3 25.87 -7.15 -15.73
C LYS A 3 25.45 -6.90 -15.24
N MET A 4 25.27 -7.02 -15.30
CA MET A 4 25.02 -6.73 -14.71
C MET A 4 24.62 -6.46 -14.22
N ASN A 5 24.56 -6.62 -14.40
CA ASN A 5 24.30 -6.32 -13.79
C ASN A 5 23.87 -5.95 -13.30
N THR A 6 23.78 -6.18 -13.43
CA THR A 6 23.44 -5.84 -12.89
C THR A 6 23.02 -5.29 -12.28
N SER A 7 23.06 -5.45 -12.40
CA SER A 7 22.75 -4.97 -11.83
C SER A 7 22.39 -4.33 -11.24
N THR A 8 22.43 -4.43 -11.48
CA THR A 8 22.11 -3.94 -10.97
C THR A 8 21.63 -3.47 -10.29
N GLY A 9 21.63 -3.66 -10.27
CA GLY A 9 21.15 -3.50 -9.68
C GLY A 9 20.67 -3.07 -9.20
N SER A 10 20.95 -3.23 -9.48
CA SER A 10 20.39 -2.97 -9.06
C SER A 10 19.77 -2.48 -8.63
N THR A 11 20.59 -2.11 -9.48
CA THR A 11 19.89 -1.44 -8.96
C THR A 11 18.80 -1.62 -8.35
N SER A 12 19.03 -1.80 -7.77
CA SER A 12 18.00 -2.65 -7.26
C SER A 12 17.01 -1.88 -6.42
N GLU A 13 15.73 -2.13 -6.71
CA GLU A 13 14.61 -1.53 -6.01
C GLU A 13 14.55 -2.10 -4.60
N GLN A 14 14.44 -1.22 -3.60
CA GLN A 14 14.37 -1.62 -2.20
C GLN A 14 13.02 -1.28 -1.61
N ILE A 15 12.55 -2.13 -0.71
CA ILE A 15 11.34 -1.85 0.05
C ILE A 15 11.73 -0.97 1.23
N LEU A 16 11.11 0.21 1.31
CA LEU A 16 11.42 1.20 2.36
C LEU A 16 10.41 1.17 3.49
N TYR A 17 9.17 0.84 3.20
CA TYR A 17 8.10 0.91 4.20
C TYR A 17 6.90 0.12 3.69
N ARG A 18 6.16 -0.49 4.61
CA ARG A 18 4.97 -1.24 4.22
C ARG A 18 3.99 -1.32 5.39
N PHE A 19 2.70 -1.35 5.07
CA PHE A 19 1.67 -1.52 6.09
C PHE A 19 0.39 -2.06 5.47
N GLY A 20 -0.40 -2.76 6.31
CA GLY A 20 -1.70 -3.26 5.91
C GLY A 20 -2.77 -2.18 6.06
N CYS A 21 -3.78 -2.26 5.21
CA CYS A 21 -4.92 -1.33 5.25
C CYS A 21 -6.14 -2.02 4.63
N THR A 22 -7.27 -1.34 4.66
CA THR A 22 -8.48 -1.86 4.03
C THR A 22 -8.95 -0.90 2.95
N GLY A 23 -9.67 -1.44 1.97
CA GLY A 23 -10.33 -0.61 0.97
C GLY A 23 -11.63 -0.03 1.52
N THR A 24 -12.47 0.44 0.62
CA THR A 24 -13.74 1.03 1.01
C THR A 24 -14.80 0.00 1.39
N GLY A 25 -14.54 -1.28 1.13
CA GLY A 25 -15.42 -2.38 1.50
C GLY A 25 -14.73 -3.28 2.51
N THR A 26 -14.83 -4.60 2.27
CA THR A 26 -14.24 -5.61 3.13
C THR A 26 -12.99 -6.21 2.53
N GLU A 27 -12.32 -5.46 1.66
CA GLU A 27 -11.08 -5.89 1.03
C GLU A 27 -9.88 -5.45 1.86
N PHE A 28 -8.85 -6.30 1.87
CA PHE A 28 -7.61 -6.05 2.61
C PHE A 28 -6.46 -5.89 1.63
N PHE A 29 -5.60 -4.93 1.91
CA PHE A 29 -4.45 -4.62 1.08
C PHE A 29 -3.21 -4.42 1.93
N GLU A 30 -2.05 -4.58 1.31
CA GLU A 30 -0.80 -4.11 1.86
C GLU A 30 -0.23 -3.10 0.89
N LEU A 31 0.14 -1.94 1.39
CA LEU A 31 0.81 -0.92 0.60
C LEU A 31 2.30 -1.07 0.82
N VAL A 32 3.04 -1.31 -0.26
CA VAL A 32 4.48 -1.54 -0.20
C VAL A 32 5.16 -0.39 -0.92
N PHE A 33 5.85 0.45 -0.15
CA PHE A 33 6.56 1.62 -0.69
C PHE A 33 8.01 1.24 -0.93
N THR A 34 8.41 1.29 -2.19
CA THR A 34 9.78 0.97 -2.57
C THR A 34 10.57 2.26 -2.81
N SER A 35 11.78 2.11 -3.32
CA SER A 35 12.60 3.27 -3.65
C SER A 35 12.04 4.12 -4.79
N ASN A 36 11.10 3.59 -5.62
CA ASN A 36 10.60 4.33 -6.78
C ASN A 36 9.11 4.20 -7.06
N ARG A 37 8.38 3.38 -6.31
CA ARG A 37 6.94 3.18 -6.56
C ARG A 37 6.23 2.68 -5.31
N VAL A 38 4.89 2.77 -5.32
CA VAL A 38 4.06 2.09 -4.34
C VAL A 38 3.38 0.92 -5.03
N ILE A 39 3.41 -0.24 -4.37
CA ILE A 39 2.70 -1.43 -4.83
C ILE A 39 1.48 -1.61 -3.94
N ILE A 40 0.31 -1.71 -4.57
CA ILE A 40 -0.94 -1.98 -3.88
C ILE A 40 -1.21 -3.47 -4.04
N ALA A 41 -0.96 -4.23 -2.99
CA ALA A 41 -1.07 -5.68 -3.03
C ALA A 41 -2.33 -6.12 -2.30
N LYS A 42 -3.18 -6.87 -2.98
CA LYS A 42 -4.38 -7.41 -2.36
C LYS A 42 -4.01 -8.60 -1.49
N THR A 43 -4.39 -8.55 -0.22
CA THR A 43 -4.04 -9.61 0.73
C THR A 43 -5.23 -10.45 1.15
N GLY A 44 -6.46 -10.04 0.82
CA GLY A 44 -7.62 -10.84 1.15
C GLY A 44 -8.92 -10.07 1.05
N GLY A 45 -10.00 -10.75 1.42
CA GLY A 45 -11.31 -10.16 1.43
C GLY A 45 -11.93 -10.02 0.06
N GLN A 46 -13.17 -9.60 0.06
CA GLN A 46 -13.95 -9.29 -1.14
C GLN A 46 -15.12 -8.44 -0.70
N PRO A 47 -15.83 -7.77 -1.62
CA PRO A 47 -16.97 -6.93 -1.25
C PRO A 47 -18.07 -7.76 -0.58
N PHE A 48 -18.76 -7.12 0.37
CA PHE A 48 -20.00 -7.66 0.96
C PHE A 48 -19.84 -8.96 1.74
N LEU A 49 -18.83 -9.04 2.60
CA LEU A 49 -18.65 -10.19 3.48
C LEU A 49 -19.53 -10.09 4.73
N THR A 50 -19.94 -11.25 5.25
CA THR A 50 -20.56 -11.31 6.56
C THR A 50 -19.49 -11.08 7.64
N LEU A 51 -19.93 -10.87 8.89
CA LEU A 51 -18.99 -10.63 9.98
C LEU A 51 -18.01 -11.79 10.17
N SER A 52 -18.51 -13.03 10.15
CA SER A 52 -17.63 -14.19 10.32
C SER A 52 -16.65 -14.33 9.14
N GLN A 53 -17.11 -14.03 7.92
CA GLN A 53 -16.25 -14.05 6.75
C GLN A 53 -15.20 -12.95 6.83
N MET A 54 -15.55 -11.79 7.39
CA MET A 54 -14.58 -10.70 7.57
C MET A 54 -13.49 -11.08 8.55
N LEU A 55 -13.84 -11.76 9.64
CA LEU A 55 -12.86 -12.21 10.62
C LEU A 55 -11.90 -13.23 10.01
N GLN A 56 -12.43 -14.15 9.21
CA GLN A 56 -11.61 -15.13 8.52
C GLN A 56 -10.71 -14.45 7.49
N ALA A 57 -11.26 -13.50 6.72
CA ALA A 57 -10.48 -12.77 5.72
C ALA A 57 -9.35 -11.96 6.37
N ALA A 58 -9.60 -11.37 7.53
CA ALA A 58 -8.56 -10.64 8.25
C ALA A 58 -7.41 -11.56 8.67
N SER A 59 -7.74 -12.77 9.15
CA SER A 59 -6.72 -13.75 9.51
C SER A 59 -5.91 -14.20 8.29
N GLU A 60 -6.60 -14.45 7.18
CA GLU A 60 -5.93 -14.85 5.94
C GLU A 60 -5.05 -13.73 5.38
N SER A 61 -5.51 -12.48 5.54
CA SER A 61 -4.73 -11.32 5.11
C SER A 61 -3.41 -11.22 5.87
N LYS A 62 -3.42 -11.50 7.18
CA LYS A 62 -2.19 -11.50 7.98
C LYS A 62 -1.20 -12.56 7.48
N LYS A 63 -1.70 -13.74 7.13
CA LYS A 63 -0.86 -14.81 6.60
C LYS A 63 -0.27 -14.40 5.25
N LYS A 64 -1.09 -13.76 4.41
CA LYS A 64 -0.65 -13.31 3.09
C LYS A 64 0.42 -12.23 3.22
N GLU A 65 0.26 -11.29 4.15
CA GLU A 65 1.27 -10.28 4.41
C GLU A 65 2.61 -10.93 4.78
N ALA A 66 2.56 -11.97 5.62
CA ALA A 66 3.78 -12.66 6.01
C ALA A 66 4.45 -13.34 4.82
N GLU A 67 3.67 -13.92 3.90
CA GLU A 67 4.21 -14.52 2.69
C GLU A 67 4.87 -13.46 1.81
N LEU A 68 4.21 -12.32 1.63
CA LEU A 68 4.71 -11.25 0.78
C LEU A 68 6.01 -10.65 1.29
N GLN A 69 6.28 -10.75 2.59
CA GLN A 69 7.52 -10.22 3.18
C GLN A 69 8.77 -10.92 2.65
N ARG A 70 8.61 -12.10 2.09
CA ARG A 70 9.74 -12.87 1.54
C ARG A 70 10.00 -12.57 0.07
N LEU A 71 9.15 -11.78 -0.55
CA LEU A 71 9.19 -11.54 -1.98
C LEU A 71 9.82 -10.20 -2.31
N SER A 72 10.47 -10.14 -3.47
CA SER A 72 10.96 -8.88 -4.02
C SER A 72 9.77 -8.05 -4.50
N PRO A 73 9.96 -6.73 -4.75
CA PRO A 73 8.89 -5.90 -5.30
C PRO A 73 8.26 -6.48 -6.56
N ALA A 74 9.08 -6.96 -7.50
CA ALA A 74 8.56 -7.53 -8.74
C ALA A 74 7.75 -8.80 -8.48
N GLU A 75 8.20 -9.63 -7.54
CA GLU A 75 7.48 -10.86 -7.18
C GLU A 75 6.16 -10.55 -6.50
N ILE A 76 6.13 -9.52 -5.64
CA ILE A 76 4.89 -9.09 -5.01
C ILE A 76 3.88 -8.68 -6.08
N LEU A 77 4.33 -7.89 -7.05
CA LEU A 77 3.45 -7.37 -8.08
C LEU A 77 2.77 -8.48 -8.88
N VAL A 78 3.51 -9.54 -9.22
CA VAL A 78 2.95 -10.64 -10.03
C VAL A 78 2.27 -11.72 -9.20
N ASN A 79 2.33 -11.62 -7.88
CA ASN A 79 1.75 -12.62 -6.99
C ASN A 79 0.23 -12.73 -7.14
N ASN A 80 -0.43 -11.62 -7.50
CA ASN A 80 -1.86 -11.59 -7.72
C ASN A 80 -2.13 -10.65 -8.90
N PRO A 81 -2.96 -11.08 -9.88
CA PRO A 81 -3.24 -10.23 -11.05
C PRO A 81 -3.94 -8.91 -10.70
N GLU A 82 -4.56 -8.80 -9.52
CA GLU A 82 -5.17 -7.56 -9.06
C GLU A 82 -4.17 -6.59 -8.44
N ASN A 83 -2.94 -7.05 -8.17
CA ASN A 83 -1.92 -6.16 -7.64
C ASN A 83 -1.50 -5.15 -8.71
N LEU A 84 -1.24 -3.92 -8.26
CA LEU A 84 -0.83 -2.89 -9.20
C LEU A 84 0.24 -2.01 -8.56
N SER A 85 0.96 -1.28 -9.39
CA SER A 85 1.99 -0.37 -8.89
C SER A 85 1.77 1.02 -9.49
N ILE A 86 2.18 2.03 -8.74
CA ILE A 86 2.12 3.42 -9.18
C ILE A 86 3.50 4.01 -8.96
N ALA A 87 4.17 4.39 -10.06
CA ALA A 87 5.46 5.06 -9.95
C ALA A 87 5.27 6.38 -9.21
N TYR A 88 6.23 6.78 -8.39
CA TYR A 88 6.12 8.04 -7.65
C TYR A 88 5.93 9.23 -8.59
N SER A 89 6.55 9.19 -9.76
CA SER A 89 6.39 10.24 -10.75
C SER A 89 4.95 10.37 -11.27
N ASP A 90 4.17 9.31 -11.18
CA ASP A 90 2.77 9.29 -11.63
C ASP A 90 1.80 9.68 -10.52
N ILE A 91 2.25 9.83 -9.29
CA ILE A 91 1.39 10.25 -8.18
C ILE A 91 1.23 11.76 -8.23
N ILE A 92 -0.02 12.20 -8.27
CA ILE A 92 -0.35 13.62 -8.22
C ILE A 92 -0.36 14.08 -6.77
N SER A 93 -1.05 13.33 -5.92
CA SER A 93 -1.15 13.66 -4.49
C SER A 93 -1.54 12.43 -3.67
N ILE A 94 -1.13 12.45 -2.41
CA ILE A 94 -1.59 11.49 -1.41
C ILE A 94 -2.19 12.32 -0.28
N GLU A 95 -3.49 12.21 -0.11
CA GLU A 95 -4.20 12.91 0.95
C GLU A 95 -4.31 12.02 2.17
N MET A 96 -3.81 12.50 3.31
CA MET A 96 -3.85 11.78 4.57
C MET A 96 -4.81 12.51 5.51
N LYS A 97 -5.84 11.81 5.96
CA LYS A 97 -6.79 12.35 6.93
C LYS A 97 -6.61 11.68 8.27
N ARG A 98 -6.48 12.46 9.31
CA ARG A 98 -6.28 11.97 10.67
C ARG A 98 -7.42 11.08 11.13
N PRO A 99 -7.10 10.08 11.99
CA PRO A 99 -8.16 9.34 12.67
C PRO A 99 -9.04 10.30 13.47
N ARG A 100 -10.34 10.09 13.39
CA ARG A 100 -11.30 10.88 14.12
C ARG A 100 -11.70 10.14 15.39
N PHE A 101 -12.63 10.75 16.13
CA PHE A 101 -13.19 10.13 17.34
C PHE A 101 -13.69 8.72 17.06
N VAL A 102 -14.39 8.53 15.93
CA VAL A 102 -14.85 7.23 15.47
C VAL A 102 -14.12 6.90 14.17
N GLY A 103 -13.54 5.69 14.11
CA GLY A 103 -12.87 5.22 12.93
C GLY A 103 -11.39 5.56 12.88
N GLY A 104 -10.68 4.94 11.96
CA GLY A 104 -9.25 5.17 11.74
C GLY A 104 -9.00 6.29 10.75
N GLY A 105 -7.72 6.45 10.41
CA GLY A 105 -7.31 7.41 9.40
C GLY A 105 -7.68 6.97 8.00
N ARG A 106 -7.50 7.85 7.04
CA ARG A 106 -7.76 7.57 5.63
C ARG A 106 -6.62 8.05 4.77
N MET A 107 -6.41 7.34 3.67
CA MET A 107 -5.43 7.71 2.66
C MET A 107 -6.12 7.70 1.31
N LYS A 108 -5.85 8.72 0.51
CA LYS A 108 -6.39 8.79 -0.85
C LYS A 108 -5.23 9.07 -1.79
N ILE A 109 -5.00 8.17 -2.75
CA ILE A 109 -3.94 8.33 -3.74
C ILE A 109 -4.55 8.73 -5.07
N LYS A 110 -4.10 9.88 -5.59
CA LYS A 110 -4.53 10.37 -6.89
C LYS A 110 -3.34 10.26 -7.84
N SER A 111 -3.53 9.58 -8.97
CA SER A 111 -2.46 9.35 -9.93
C SER A 111 -2.85 9.81 -11.32
N ILE A 112 -1.83 10.04 -12.15
CA ILE A 112 -2.01 10.46 -13.54
C ILE A 112 -2.69 9.32 -14.31
N GLY A 113 -3.71 9.67 -15.09
CA GLY A 113 -4.39 8.70 -15.95
C GLY A 113 -5.39 7.81 -15.26
N ALA A 114 -5.44 7.82 -13.94
CA ALA A 114 -6.43 7.01 -13.23
C ALA A 114 -7.79 7.66 -13.31
N LYS A 115 -8.81 6.86 -13.67
CA LYS A 115 -10.18 7.37 -13.75
C LYS A 115 -10.78 7.63 -12.38
N LYS A 116 -10.28 6.96 -11.37
CA LYS A 116 -10.74 7.12 -9.99
C LYS A 116 -9.54 7.13 -9.06
N GLN A 117 -9.76 7.67 -7.87
CA GLN A 117 -8.73 7.71 -6.85
C GLN A 117 -8.74 6.40 -6.07
N TYR A 118 -7.58 6.02 -5.54
CA TYR A 118 -7.49 4.86 -4.67
C TYR A 118 -7.67 5.32 -3.23
N GLU A 119 -8.64 4.75 -2.53
CA GLU A 119 -8.94 5.13 -1.15
C GLU A 119 -8.74 3.94 -0.23
N PHE A 120 -8.09 4.21 0.89
CA PHE A 120 -7.81 3.20 1.89
C PHE A 120 -8.15 3.71 3.27
N ARG A 121 -8.54 2.79 4.15
CA ARG A 121 -8.75 3.06 5.55
C ARG A 121 -7.58 2.51 6.33
N LEU A 122 -7.09 3.30 7.26
CA LEU A 122 -5.92 2.96 8.07
C LEU A 122 -6.42 2.68 9.49
N PRO A 123 -6.70 1.41 9.81
CA PRO A 123 -7.40 1.10 11.08
C PRO A 123 -6.54 1.31 12.32
N GLU A 124 -5.23 1.24 12.19
CA GLU A 124 -4.34 1.35 13.35
C GLU A 124 -4.01 2.82 13.65
N LYS A 125 -4.80 3.44 14.52
CA LYS A 125 -4.63 4.86 14.87
C LYS A 125 -3.24 5.19 15.36
N ARG A 126 -2.63 4.30 16.13
CA ARG A 126 -1.31 4.54 16.71
C ARG A 126 -0.20 4.63 15.68
N LYS A 127 -0.42 4.02 14.52
CA LYS A 127 0.59 4.01 13.46
C LYS A 127 0.39 5.11 12.43
N PHE A 128 -0.71 5.84 12.53
CA PHE A 128 -1.05 6.85 11.51
C PHE A 128 0.06 7.88 11.36
N GLN A 129 0.56 8.41 12.48
CA GLN A 129 1.61 9.43 12.40
C GLN A 129 2.90 8.87 11.78
N ASN A 130 3.21 7.60 12.06
CA ASN A 130 4.37 6.96 11.44
C ASN A 130 4.24 6.91 9.92
N HIS A 131 3.03 6.61 9.42
CA HIS A 131 2.78 6.58 7.99
C HIS A 131 2.96 7.97 7.38
N VAL A 132 2.42 9.00 8.03
CA VAL A 132 2.56 10.38 7.57
C VAL A 132 4.03 10.77 7.51
N ASP A 133 4.77 10.48 8.59
CA ASP A 133 6.19 10.84 8.69
C ASP A 133 7.00 10.19 7.57
N PHE A 134 6.75 8.92 7.30
CA PHE A 134 7.43 8.24 6.21
C PHE A 134 7.12 8.90 4.87
N LEU A 135 5.84 9.13 4.59
CA LEU A 135 5.42 9.71 3.32
C LEU A 135 5.99 11.11 3.11
N LEU A 136 6.05 11.91 4.18
CA LEU A 136 6.66 13.23 4.09
C LEU A 136 8.15 13.15 3.76
N THR A 137 8.81 12.08 4.18
CA THR A 137 10.23 11.89 3.86
C THR A 137 10.44 11.59 2.39
N VAL A 138 9.56 10.77 1.80
CA VAL A 138 9.75 10.25 0.45
C VAL A 138 9.02 11.07 -0.62
N LEU A 139 7.83 11.57 -0.29
CA LEU A 139 6.95 12.23 -1.25
C LEU A 139 6.45 13.58 -0.74
N LYS A 140 7.30 14.32 -0.05
CA LYS A 140 6.94 15.55 0.66
C LYS A 140 6.03 16.50 -0.13
N GLU A 141 6.36 16.75 -1.39
CA GLU A 141 5.65 17.72 -2.21
C GLU A 141 4.25 17.24 -2.62
N LYS A 142 3.98 15.96 -2.49
CA LYS A 142 2.73 15.35 -2.94
C LYS A 142 1.79 15.03 -1.79
N ILE A 143 2.22 15.22 -0.56
CA ILE A 143 1.41 14.86 0.61
C ILE A 143 0.52 16.03 1.04
N ILE A 144 -0.77 15.74 1.20
CA ILE A 144 -1.75 16.66 1.75
C ILE A 144 -2.20 16.05 3.07
N TYR A 145 -1.86 16.70 4.17
CA TYR A 145 -2.18 16.20 5.50
C TYR A 145 -3.26 17.05 6.12
N ARG A 146 -4.36 16.44 6.50
CA ARG A 146 -5.51 17.14 7.09
C ARG A 146 -5.90 16.64 8.47
#